data_3a2d0b3f61f75d174bcbc1cd7c3f347d
#
_entry.id   3a2d0b3f61f75d174bcbc1cd7c3f347d
#
_cell.length_a   1.000
_cell.length_b   1.000
_cell.length_c   1.000
_cell.angle_alpha   90.00
_cell.angle_beta   90.00
_cell.angle_gamma   90.00
#
_symmetry.space_group_name_H-M   'P 1'
#
loop_
_entity.id
_entity.type
_entity.pdbx_description
1 polymer ?
#
loop_
_entity_poly.entity_id
_entity_poly.type
_entity_poly.pdbx_seq_one_letter_code
_entity_poly.pdbx_strand_id
1 'polypeptide(L)'
;DFFGSSKPNKNPSDLPQFDSIDALQKDDYFLLSLKNFFDIKNAKGWQNFIKLDAWAKYNLDRENEQPWEHITLEGHFQPTSKMLLRTNFKFQPGEGLVRSISAITYKWNEFTEVTVAERWETNFPWQTDVNLKFKAGDRYSIEAGCTYLNKKPPVGNHDRDQFTEYYFAIQRKYHELLISIEYRRDRLFDEQSIGLSMRFF
;
A
#
# COMPACT_ATOMS: atom_id res chain seq x y z
N ASP A 1 -5.48 -3.49 2.98
CA ASP A 1 -4.11 -2.92 3.07
C ASP A 1 -3.98 -1.83 2.04
N PHE A 2 -4.01 -0.57 2.52
CA PHE A 2 -3.87 0.63 1.68
C PHE A 2 -2.51 0.68 0.97
N PHE A 3 -1.52 0.07 1.57
CA PHE A 3 -0.27 -0.30 0.94
C PHE A 3 -0.42 -1.75 0.52
N GLY A 4 -0.89 -1.96 -0.71
CA GLY A 4 -0.73 -3.24 -1.34
C GLY A 4 0.70 -3.67 -1.11
N SER A 5 0.89 -4.68 -0.30
CA SER A 5 2.21 -5.18 0.03
C SER A 5 2.86 -5.57 -1.29
N SER A 6 3.70 -4.68 -1.79
CA SER A 6 4.62 -5.00 -2.88
C SER A 6 5.77 -5.89 -2.39
N LYS A 7 5.56 -6.60 -1.28
CA LYS A 7 6.41 -7.73 -1.00
C LYS A 7 6.19 -8.69 -2.17
N PRO A 8 7.24 -9.21 -2.77
CA PRO A 8 7.14 -10.43 -3.54
C PRO A 8 6.79 -11.53 -2.54
N ASN A 9 5.53 -11.50 -2.06
CA ASN A 9 4.95 -12.57 -1.31
C ASN A 9 4.57 -13.61 -2.36
N LYS A 10 5.59 -14.18 -3.01
CA LYS A 10 5.43 -15.47 -3.61
C LYS A 10 5.20 -16.39 -2.43
N ASN A 11 3.94 -16.63 -2.08
CA ASN A 11 3.60 -17.79 -1.31
C ASN A 11 4.33 -18.97 -1.96
N PRO A 12 4.87 -19.91 -1.21
CA PRO A 12 5.39 -21.15 -1.79
C PRO A 12 4.38 -21.85 -2.72
N SER A 13 3.07 -21.59 -2.55
CA SER A 13 2.00 -22.03 -3.45
C SER A 13 1.90 -21.24 -4.76
N ASP A 14 2.51 -20.06 -4.86
CA ASP A 14 2.56 -19.25 -6.08
C ASP A 14 3.83 -19.52 -6.90
N LEU A 15 4.66 -20.44 -6.44
CA LEU A 15 5.69 -21.00 -7.29
C LEU A 15 4.99 -21.69 -8.45
N PRO A 16 5.32 -21.35 -9.72
CA PRO A 16 4.75 -22.04 -10.85
C PRO A 16 4.95 -23.54 -10.64
N GLN A 17 3.85 -24.30 -10.71
CA GLN A 17 3.95 -25.75 -10.70
C GLN A 17 4.80 -26.11 -11.91
N PHE A 18 6.00 -26.58 -11.64
CA PHE A 18 6.91 -27.03 -12.69
C PHE A 18 6.34 -28.30 -13.29
N ASP A 19 5.67 -28.17 -14.42
CA ASP A 19 5.66 -29.28 -15.36
C ASP A 19 7.09 -29.45 -15.85
N SER A 20 7.55 -30.68 -15.87
CA SER A 20 8.93 -31.08 -16.21
C SER A 20 9.40 -30.67 -17.62
N ILE A 21 8.61 -29.92 -18.34
CA ILE A 21 8.80 -29.45 -19.70
C ILE A 21 9.03 -27.94 -19.78
N ASP A 22 8.66 -27.20 -18.75
CA ASP A 22 8.84 -25.76 -18.77
C ASP A 22 10.27 -25.41 -18.39
N ALA A 23 10.99 -24.89 -19.37
CA ALA A 23 12.28 -24.27 -19.13
C ALA A 23 12.08 -23.23 -18.02
N LEU A 24 12.62 -23.51 -16.84
CA LEU A 24 12.80 -22.53 -15.78
C LEU A 24 13.37 -21.27 -16.41
N GLN A 25 12.61 -20.21 -16.46
CA GLN A 25 13.22 -18.90 -16.64
C GLN A 25 14.21 -18.74 -15.51
N LYS A 26 15.45 -18.69 -15.86
CA LYS A 26 16.57 -18.61 -14.93
C LYS A 26 16.59 -17.22 -14.32
N ASP A 27 15.78 -17.01 -13.28
CA ASP A 27 15.78 -15.79 -12.47
C ASP A 27 16.91 -15.91 -11.43
N ASP A 28 18.15 -15.79 -11.88
CA ASP A 28 19.30 -15.70 -10.99
C ASP A 28 19.39 -14.27 -10.45
N TYR A 29 19.07 -14.06 -9.18
CA TYR A 29 19.16 -12.74 -8.56
C TYR A 29 19.59 -12.78 -7.09
N PHE A 30 20.18 -11.70 -6.61
CA PHE A 30 20.39 -11.43 -5.21
C PHE A 30 19.36 -10.43 -4.70
N LEU A 31 18.76 -10.72 -3.55
CA LEU A 31 17.95 -9.77 -2.81
C LEU A 31 18.76 -9.26 -1.62
N LEU A 32 19.13 -7.99 -1.67
CA LEU A 32 19.76 -7.31 -0.54
C LEU A 32 18.67 -6.63 0.29
N SER A 33 18.69 -6.81 1.61
CA SER A 33 17.78 -6.13 2.51
C SER A 33 18.51 -5.57 3.73
N LEU A 34 18.13 -4.36 4.12
CA LEU A 34 18.59 -3.69 5.33
C LEU A 34 17.37 -3.29 6.15
N LYS A 35 17.35 -3.67 7.44
CA LYS A 35 16.27 -3.33 8.35
C LYS A 35 16.85 -2.63 9.58
N ASN A 36 16.34 -1.44 9.86
CA ASN A 36 16.73 -0.66 11.03
C ASN A 36 15.49 -0.32 11.86
N PHE A 37 15.65 -0.45 13.18
CA PHE A 37 14.63 -0.13 14.16
C PHE A 37 15.22 0.84 15.17
N PHE A 38 14.50 1.91 15.44
CA PHE A 38 14.83 2.87 16.49
C PHE A 38 13.67 2.91 17.46
N ASP A 39 13.93 2.45 18.68
CA ASP A 39 12.93 2.39 19.74
C ASP A 39 13.15 3.52 20.74
N ILE A 40 12.06 4.09 21.23
CA ILE A 40 12.08 5.05 22.33
C ILE A 40 11.42 4.40 23.54
N LYS A 41 12.09 4.50 24.68
CA LYS A 41 11.53 4.11 25.97
C LYS A 41 10.70 5.27 26.51
N ASN A 42 9.42 5.01 26.75
CA ASN A 42 8.51 5.93 27.43
C ASN A 42 8.01 5.32 28.76
N ALA A 43 7.16 6.05 29.47
CA ALA A 43 6.61 5.58 30.76
C ALA A 43 5.78 4.28 30.64
N LYS A 44 5.33 3.91 29.44
CA LYS A 44 4.53 2.70 29.15
C LYS A 44 5.38 1.54 28.61
N GLY A 45 6.68 1.74 28.43
CA GLY A 45 7.60 0.73 27.90
C GLY A 45 8.32 1.20 26.62
N TRP A 46 8.85 0.25 25.86
CA TRP A 46 9.50 0.49 24.59
C TRP A 46 8.45 0.67 23.47
N GLN A 47 8.63 1.67 22.63
CA GLN A 47 7.80 1.94 21.48
C GLN A 47 8.66 2.05 20.23
N ASN A 48 8.31 1.34 19.16
CA ASN A 48 8.92 1.49 17.85
C ASN A 48 8.65 2.91 17.34
N PHE A 49 9.69 3.75 17.32
CA PHE A 49 9.57 5.14 16.91
C PHE A 49 9.80 5.31 15.41
N ILE A 50 10.85 4.66 14.92
CA ILE A 50 11.20 4.63 13.49
C ILE A 50 11.51 3.20 13.09
N LYS A 51 10.98 2.79 11.96
CA LYS A 51 11.36 1.57 11.26
C LYS A 51 11.72 1.95 9.82
N LEU A 52 12.89 1.55 9.38
CA LEU A 52 13.38 1.75 8.03
C LEU A 52 13.74 0.40 7.43
N ASP A 53 13.08 0.04 6.35
CA ASP A 53 13.37 -1.15 5.56
C ASP A 53 13.84 -0.70 4.18
N ALA A 54 14.97 -1.21 3.74
CA ALA A 54 15.48 -0.99 2.38
C ALA A 54 15.74 -2.35 1.74
N TRP A 55 15.38 -2.51 0.48
CA TRP A 55 15.75 -3.71 -0.28
C TRP A 55 16.02 -3.37 -1.73
N ALA A 56 16.91 -4.16 -2.33
CA ALA A 56 17.31 -4.04 -3.71
C ALA A 56 17.41 -5.42 -4.34
N LYS A 57 16.96 -5.56 -5.57
CA LYS A 57 17.09 -6.77 -6.37
C LYS A 57 18.19 -6.56 -7.41
N TYR A 58 19.18 -7.42 -7.40
CA TYR A 58 20.29 -7.44 -8.35
C TYR A 58 20.20 -8.70 -9.20
N ASN A 59 20.02 -8.56 -10.51
CA ASN A 59 20.01 -9.66 -11.46
C ASN A 59 21.43 -10.08 -11.80
N LEU A 60 21.68 -11.38 -11.77
CA LEU A 60 22.95 -11.98 -12.15
C LEU A 60 23.07 -12.24 -13.65
N ASP A 61 21.98 -12.12 -14.37
CA ASP A 61 21.95 -12.35 -15.81
C ASP A 61 22.82 -11.27 -16.51
N ARG A 62 23.92 -11.74 -17.12
CA ARG A 62 24.94 -10.86 -17.71
C ARG A 62 24.48 -10.17 -19.00
N GLU A 63 23.34 -10.59 -19.55
CA GLU A 63 22.76 -9.98 -20.75
C GLU A 63 22.01 -8.68 -20.45
N ASN A 64 21.73 -8.40 -19.18
CA ASN A 64 21.02 -7.20 -18.77
C ASN A 64 22.01 -6.04 -18.59
N GLU A 65 21.89 -5.00 -19.39
CA GLU A 65 22.67 -3.75 -19.26
C GLU A 65 22.46 -3.04 -17.90
N GLN A 66 21.36 -3.35 -17.22
CA GLN A 66 21.03 -2.81 -15.90
C GLN A 66 20.81 -3.94 -14.90
N PRO A 67 21.85 -4.37 -14.17
CA PRO A 67 21.75 -5.49 -13.23
C PRO A 67 20.86 -5.16 -12.01
N TRP A 68 20.69 -3.90 -11.64
CA TRP A 68 19.79 -3.48 -10.57
C TRP A 68 18.39 -3.26 -11.12
N GLU A 69 17.40 -4.03 -10.67
CA GLU A 69 16.02 -3.83 -11.08
C GLU A 69 15.43 -2.58 -10.43
N HIS A 70 15.44 -2.57 -9.12
CA HIS A 70 14.91 -1.45 -8.35
C HIS A 70 15.41 -1.49 -6.90
N ILE A 71 15.39 -0.34 -6.27
CA ILE A 71 15.65 -0.15 -4.85
C ILE A 71 14.37 0.36 -4.24
N THR A 72 13.90 -0.28 -3.19
CA THR A 72 12.71 0.14 -2.45
C THR A 72 13.12 0.54 -1.04
N LEU A 73 12.59 1.68 -0.57
CA LEU A 73 12.73 2.17 0.79
C LEU A 73 11.35 2.27 1.42
N GLU A 74 11.16 1.62 2.57
CA GLU A 74 9.96 1.77 3.39
C GLU A 74 10.33 2.42 4.72
N GLY A 75 9.56 3.43 5.10
CA GLY A 75 9.70 4.13 6.35
C GLY A 75 8.40 4.12 7.16
N HIS A 76 8.52 3.84 8.46
CA HIS A 76 7.44 4.01 9.42
C HIS A 76 7.96 4.91 10.54
N PHE A 77 7.22 5.98 10.82
CA PHE A 77 7.53 6.93 11.88
C PHE A 77 6.30 7.15 12.73
N GLN A 78 6.40 6.82 14.02
CA GLN A 78 5.30 6.92 14.96
C GLN A 78 5.66 7.85 16.13
N PRO A 79 5.57 9.20 15.93
CA PRO A 79 5.96 10.17 16.94
C PRO A 79 5.07 10.12 18.19
N THR A 80 3.83 9.67 18.03
CA THR A 80 2.89 9.51 19.14
C THR A 80 2.05 8.25 18.94
N SER A 81 1.37 7.79 19.99
CA SER A 81 0.41 6.68 19.87
C SER A 81 -0.77 6.97 18.95
N LYS A 82 -0.99 8.25 18.62
CA LYS A 82 -2.09 8.71 17.78
C LYS A 82 -1.71 8.97 16.32
N MET A 83 -0.42 9.10 16.03
CA MET A 83 0.05 9.50 14.70
C MET A 83 1.04 8.49 14.16
N LEU A 84 0.80 8.07 12.92
CA LEU A 84 1.69 7.18 12.19
C LEU A 84 1.91 7.77 10.79
N LEU A 85 3.17 7.99 10.45
CA LEU A 85 3.63 8.32 9.11
C LEU A 85 4.20 7.06 8.46
N ARG A 86 3.81 6.78 7.23
CA ARG A 86 4.35 5.70 6.40
C ARG A 86 4.81 6.27 5.08
N THR A 87 5.95 5.80 4.60
CA THR A 87 6.48 6.16 3.28
C THR A 87 6.96 4.93 2.56
N ASN A 88 6.80 4.90 1.25
CA ASN A 88 7.35 3.88 0.36
C ASN A 88 7.87 4.57 -0.89
N PHE A 89 9.17 4.44 -1.14
CA PHE A 89 9.83 4.99 -2.32
C PHE A 89 10.42 3.86 -3.15
N LYS A 90 10.21 3.90 -4.45
CA LYS A 90 10.83 2.98 -5.40
C LYS A 90 11.70 3.76 -6.38
N PHE A 91 12.97 3.39 -6.42
CA PHE A 91 13.96 3.95 -7.33
C PHE A 91 14.34 2.90 -8.37
N GLN A 92 14.46 3.34 -9.60
CA GLN A 92 14.97 2.52 -10.69
C GLN A 92 16.28 3.15 -11.18
N PRO A 93 17.38 2.39 -11.23
CA PRO A 93 18.63 2.87 -11.76
C PRO A 93 18.47 3.39 -13.19
N GLY A 94 18.99 4.58 -13.47
CA GLY A 94 18.83 5.26 -14.77
C GLY A 94 17.59 6.12 -14.91
N GLU A 95 16.50 5.82 -14.19
CA GLU A 95 15.25 6.59 -14.24
C GLU A 95 15.04 7.47 -12.98
N GLY A 96 15.68 7.10 -11.86
CA GLY A 96 15.54 7.81 -10.60
C GLY A 96 14.33 7.33 -9.78
N LEU A 97 13.64 8.25 -9.13
CA LEU A 97 12.43 7.94 -8.36
C LEU A 97 11.28 7.62 -9.33
N VAL A 98 10.75 6.40 -9.29
CA VAL A 98 9.64 5.97 -10.16
C VAL A 98 8.31 5.88 -9.44
N ARG A 99 8.33 5.74 -8.11
CA ARG A 99 7.12 5.69 -7.29
C ARG A 99 7.36 6.25 -5.91
N SER A 100 6.41 7.03 -5.41
CA SER A 100 6.37 7.54 -4.05
C SER A 100 4.96 7.36 -3.48
N ILE A 101 4.85 6.77 -2.30
CA ILE A 101 3.62 6.73 -1.53
C ILE A 101 3.94 7.22 -0.13
N SER A 102 3.22 8.22 0.34
CA SER A 102 3.34 8.73 1.70
C SER A 102 1.96 8.82 2.32
N ALA A 103 1.79 8.34 3.55
CA ALA A 103 0.52 8.38 4.24
C ALA A 103 0.70 8.82 5.69
N ILE A 104 -0.22 9.64 6.14
CA ILE A 104 -0.37 10.05 7.53
C ILE A 104 -1.67 9.47 8.05
N THR A 105 -1.57 8.67 9.09
CA THR A 105 -2.72 8.16 9.82
C THR A 105 -2.79 8.85 11.17
N TYR A 106 -3.94 9.44 11.48
CA TYR A 106 -4.20 10.11 12.74
C TYR A 106 -5.41 9.50 13.44
N LYS A 107 -5.20 9.04 14.67
CA LYS A 107 -6.25 8.54 15.56
C LYS A 107 -6.81 9.69 16.38
N TRP A 108 -7.97 10.21 15.95
CA TRP A 108 -8.64 11.28 16.68
C TRP A 108 -9.00 10.84 18.11
N ASN A 109 -9.58 9.65 18.19
CA ASN A 109 -9.89 8.96 19.43
C ASN A 109 -9.75 7.45 19.21
N GLU A 110 -10.17 6.63 20.18
CA GLU A 110 -10.12 5.16 20.06
C GLU A 110 -11.07 4.58 19.00
N PHE A 111 -12.06 5.35 18.57
CA PHE A 111 -13.08 4.95 17.60
C PHE A 111 -12.83 5.51 16.19
N THR A 112 -12.14 6.63 16.07
CA THR A 112 -12.03 7.36 14.80
C THR A 112 -10.58 7.49 14.36
N GLU A 113 -10.33 7.07 13.14
CA GLU A 113 -9.03 7.15 12.49
C GLU A 113 -9.19 7.79 11.10
N VAL A 114 -8.34 8.73 10.77
CA VAL A 114 -8.26 9.39 9.46
C VAL A 114 -6.91 9.07 8.86
N THR A 115 -6.90 8.63 7.61
CA THR A 115 -5.68 8.44 6.83
C THR A 115 -5.74 9.32 5.60
N VAL A 116 -4.69 10.09 5.38
CA VAL A 116 -4.47 10.82 4.13
C VAL A 116 -3.21 10.26 3.51
N ALA A 117 -3.28 9.85 2.26
CA ALA A 117 -2.14 9.32 1.52
C ALA A 117 -1.96 10.07 0.21
N GLU A 118 -0.71 10.33 -0.13
CA GLU A 118 -0.31 10.84 -1.43
C GLU A 118 0.43 9.76 -2.18
N ARG A 119 0.08 9.58 -3.44
CA ARG A 119 0.69 8.63 -4.35
C ARG A 119 1.16 9.34 -5.60
N TRP A 120 2.40 9.11 -5.94
CA TRP A 120 2.98 9.53 -7.20
C TRP A 120 3.68 8.33 -7.86
N GLU A 121 3.49 8.19 -9.16
CA GLU A 121 4.16 7.19 -9.98
C GLU A 121 4.46 7.80 -11.35
N THR A 122 5.59 7.42 -11.94
CA THR A 122 5.99 7.90 -13.27
C THR A 122 4.89 7.60 -14.28
N ASN A 123 4.52 8.60 -15.09
CA ASN A 123 3.45 8.55 -16.09
C ASN A 123 2.01 8.54 -15.55
N PHE A 124 1.82 8.60 -14.23
CA PHE A 124 0.49 8.72 -13.62
C PHE A 124 0.31 10.09 -12.94
N PRO A 125 -0.88 10.65 -12.92
CA PRO A 125 -1.13 11.88 -12.18
C PRO A 125 -1.00 11.63 -10.67
N TRP A 126 -0.60 12.66 -9.94
CA TRP A 126 -0.61 12.62 -8.49
C TRP A 126 -2.01 12.34 -7.97
N GLN A 127 -2.09 11.46 -7.01
CA GLN A 127 -3.33 11.05 -6.36
C GLN A 127 -3.25 11.37 -4.86
N THR A 128 -4.33 11.87 -4.33
CA THR A 128 -4.54 12.02 -2.89
C THR A 128 -5.69 11.12 -2.49
N ASP A 129 -5.44 10.18 -1.60
CA ASP A 129 -6.42 9.28 -1.04
C ASP A 129 -6.77 9.74 0.38
N VAL A 130 -8.05 9.86 0.67
CA VAL A 130 -8.54 10.15 2.01
C VAL A 130 -9.41 9.01 2.49
N ASN A 131 -9.10 8.48 3.66
CA ASN A 131 -9.84 7.40 4.29
C ASN A 131 -10.25 7.80 5.71
N LEU A 132 -11.51 7.56 6.03
CA LEU A 132 -12.08 7.69 7.36
C LEU A 132 -12.53 6.31 7.84
N LYS A 133 -12.04 5.90 8.99
CA LYS A 133 -12.43 4.67 9.67
C LYS A 133 -13.07 4.99 11.01
N PHE A 134 -14.26 4.44 11.22
CA PHE A 134 -15.00 4.55 12.46
C PHE A 134 -15.27 3.17 13.04
N LYS A 135 -14.93 2.94 14.31
CA LYS A 135 -15.22 1.73 15.07
C LYS A 135 -16.48 1.93 15.89
N ALA A 136 -17.48 1.11 15.64
CA ALA A 136 -18.72 1.06 16.44
C ALA A 136 -18.64 -0.12 17.42
N GLY A 137 -17.94 0.12 18.53
CA GLY A 137 -17.58 -0.92 19.51
C GLY A 137 -16.51 -1.87 18.97
N ASP A 138 -16.40 -3.06 19.58
CA ASP A 138 -15.32 -4.01 19.29
C ASP A 138 -15.57 -4.86 18.03
N ARG A 139 -16.79 -4.86 17.54
CA ARG A 139 -17.25 -5.80 16.51
C ARG A 139 -17.49 -5.18 15.15
N TYR A 140 -17.79 -3.89 15.09
CA TYR A 140 -18.12 -3.21 13.85
C TYR A 140 -17.12 -2.12 13.52
N SER A 141 -16.81 -1.97 12.25
CA SER A 141 -16.15 -0.77 11.74
C SER A 141 -16.79 -0.35 10.42
N ILE A 142 -16.80 0.94 10.21
CA ILE A 142 -17.26 1.60 8.99
C ILE A 142 -16.04 2.30 8.40
N GLU A 143 -15.79 2.10 7.13
CA GLU A 143 -14.74 2.79 6.39
C GLU A 143 -15.38 3.54 5.22
N ALA A 144 -14.93 4.76 4.99
CA ALA A 144 -15.30 5.55 3.83
C ALA A 144 -14.06 6.25 3.29
N GLY A 145 -13.94 6.33 1.99
CA GLY A 145 -12.80 7.00 1.39
C GLY A 145 -13.08 7.52 0.00
N CYS A 146 -12.18 8.36 -0.46
CA CYS A 146 -12.19 8.88 -1.82
C CYS A 146 -10.76 9.09 -2.32
N THR A 147 -10.61 9.02 -3.62
CA THR A 147 -9.39 9.31 -4.35
C THR A 147 -9.58 10.57 -5.19
N TYR A 148 -8.64 11.49 -5.08
CA TYR A 148 -8.60 12.75 -5.78
C TYR A 148 -7.36 12.81 -6.67
N LEU A 149 -7.52 13.20 -7.94
CA LEU A 149 -6.40 13.45 -8.87
C LEU A 149 -6.01 14.92 -8.85
N ASN A 150 -4.73 15.20 -8.55
CA ASN A 150 -4.21 16.56 -8.47
C ASN A 150 -3.99 17.22 -9.86
N LYS A 151 -4.08 16.46 -10.94
CA LYS A 151 -4.02 16.98 -12.32
C LYS A 151 -5.13 16.34 -13.14
N LYS A 152 -5.78 17.14 -13.99
CA LYS A 152 -6.71 16.61 -14.98
C LYS A 152 -6.00 15.57 -15.87
N PRO A 153 -6.58 14.39 -16.06
CA PRO A 153 -6.00 13.42 -16.98
C PRO A 153 -5.95 14.03 -18.41
N PRO A 154 -4.88 13.76 -19.17
CA PRO A 154 -4.66 14.39 -20.47
C PRO A 154 -5.67 13.97 -21.56
N VAL A 155 -6.57 13.04 -21.28
CA VAL A 155 -7.46 12.46 -22.28
C VAL A 155 -8.91 12.78 -21.98
N GLY A 156 -9.55 13.51 -22.89
CA GLY A 156 -11.00 13.65 -23.00
C GLY A 156 -11.54 15.01 -22.59
N ASN A 157 -12.38 15.54 -23.47
CA ASN A 157 -13.04 16.85 -23.43
C ASN A 157 -14.16 16.96 -22.38
N HIS A 158 -14.00 16.36 -21.21
CA HIS A 158 -14.99 16.49 -20.15
C HIS A 158 -14.36 17.20 -18.94
N ASP A 159 -15.05 18.20 -18.42
CA ASP A 159 -14.89 18.75 -17.07
C ASP A 159 -15.16 17.66 -16.03
N ARG A 160 -14.36 16.61 -16.04
CA ARG A 160 -14.50 15.53 -15.09
C ARG A 160 -13.96 16.01 -13.76
N ASP A 161 -14.78 15.83 -12.77
CA ASP A 161 -14.40 16.01 -11.38
C ASP A 161 -13.06 15.31 -11.12
N GLN A 162 -12.22 15.96 -10.35
CA GLN A 162 -10.93 15.40 -9.95
C GLN A 162 -11.09 14.21 -8.98
N PHE A 163 -12.28 14.00 -8.45
CA PHE A 163 -12.61 12.82 -7.64
C PHE A 163 -12.87 11.62 -8.55
N THR A 164 -12.03 10.61 -8.43
CA THR A 164 -12.06 9.44 -9.32
C THR A 164 -12.68 8.22 -8.71
N GLU A 165 -12.53 8.04 -7.41
CA GLU A 165 -13.03 6.86 -6.72
C GLU A 165 -13.67 7.24 -5.39
N TYR A 166 -14.76 6.56 -5.05
CA TYR A 166 -15.37 6.57 -3.73
C TYR A 166 -15.59 5.15 -3.28
N TYR A 167 -15.32 4.88 -2.04
CA TYR A 167 -15.68 3.60 -1.46
C TYR A 167 -16.30 3.77 -0.08
N PHE A 168 -17.12 2.79 0.27
CA PHE A 168 -17.75 2.67 1.56
C PHE A 168 -17.76 1.20 1.95
N ALA A 169 -17.31 0.87 3.15
CA ALA A 169 -17.28 -0.50 3.64
C ALA A 169 -17.83 -0.59 5.06
N ILE A 170 -18.61 -1.63 5.30
CA ILE A 170 -19.04 -2.04 6.64
C ILE A 170 -18.38 -3.38 6.92
N GLN A 171 -17.69 -3.46 8.04
CA GLN A 171 -17.00 -4.66 8.48
C GLN A 171 -17.54 -5.13 9.82
N ARG A 172 -17.69 -6.44 9.97
CA ARG A 172 -18.07 -7.08 11.22
C ARG A 172 -17.08 -8.18 11.58
N LYS A 173 -16.56 -8.09 12.81
CA LYS A 173 -15.64 -9.08 13.36
C LYS A 173 -16.42 -10.12 14.17
N TYR A 174 -16.21 -11.40 13.84
CA TYR A 174 -16.71 -12.57 14.58
C TYR A 174 -15.50 -13.40 14.99
N HIS A 175 -15.17 -13.48 16.29
CA HIS A 175 -14.02 -14.26 16.76
C HIS A 175 -12.80 -14.14 15.82
N GLU A 176 -12.62 -15.14 14.97
CA GLU A 176 -11.51 -15.25 14.00
C GLU A 176 -11.91 -14.90 12.56
N LEU A 177 -13.14 -14.43 12.34
CA LEU A 177 -13.69 -14.11 11.02
C LEU A 177 -14.00 -12.62 10.91
N LEU A 178 -13.52 -11.98 9.85
CA LEU A 178 -13.94 -10.65 9.43
C LEU A 178 -14.81 -10.77 8.19
N ILE A 179 -16.02 -10.24 8.26
CA ILE A 179 -16.92 -10.10 7.12
C ILE A 179 -16.95 -8.63 6.74
N SER A 180 -16.73 -8.33 5.47
CA SER A 180 -16.81 -6.98 4.93
C SER A 180 -17.75 -6.92 3.74
N ILE A 181 -18.63 -5.93 3.74
CA ILE A 181 -19.43 -5.53 2.58
C ILE A 181 -18.85 -4.19 2.13
N GLU A 182 -18.45 -4.11 0.88
CA GLU A 182 -17.83 -2.92 0.30
C GLU A 182 -18.61 -2.48 -0.94
N TYR A 183 -18.92 -1.19 -0.99
CA TYR A 183 -19.39 -0.51 -2.19
C TYR A 183 -18.27 0.37 -2.73
N ARG A 184 -17.98 0.26 -4.03
CA ARG A 184 -16.97 1.06 -4.72
C ARG A 184 -17.57 1.65 -5.98
N ARG A 185 -17.30 2.91 -6.22
CA ARG A 185 -17.63 3.59 -7.47
C ARG A 185 -16.36 4.20 -8.04
N ASP A 186 -16.00 3.73 -9.23
CA ASP A 186 -14.95 4.34 -10.06
C ASP A 186 -15.58 5.25 -11.09
N ARG A 187 -15.28 6.55 -11.01
CA ARG A 187 -15.84 7.55 -11.93
C ARG A 187 -15.05 7.67 -13.22
N LEU A 188 -13.80 7.20 -13.26
CA LEU A 188 -12.99 7.21 -14.48
C LEU A 188 -13.55 6.22 -15.52
N PHE A 189 -13.99 5.07 -15.04
CA PHE A 189 -14.54 4.00 -15.88
C PHE A 189 -16.06 3.92 -15.83
N ASP A 190 -16.72 4.78 -15.03
CA ASP A 190 -18.17 4.75 -14.73
C ASP A 190 -18.63 3.38 -14.20
N GLU A 191 -17.78 2.73 -13.45
CA GLU A 191 -18.03 1.42 -12.88
C GLU A 191 -18.51 1.52 -11.44
N GLN A 192 -19.41 0.61 -11.08
CA GLN A 192 -19.87 0.43 -9.71
C GLN A 192 -19.77 -1.03 -9.35
N SER A 193 -19.31 -1.31 -8.14
CA SER A 193 -19.20 -2.67 -7.64
C SER A 193 -19.66 -2.77 -6.18
N ILE A 194 -20.26 -3.91 -5.87
CA ILE A 194 -20.55 -4.31 -4.49
C ILE A 194 -19.80 -5.61 -4.25
N GLY A 195 -18.92 -5.61 -3.28
CA GLY A 195 -18.10 -6.76 -2.91
C GLY A 195 -18.50 -7.30 -1.53
N LEU A 196 -18.46 -8.62 -1.39
CA LEU A 196 -18.49 -9.32 -0.11
C LEU A 196 -17.17 -10.03 0.08
N SER A 197 -16.48 -9.77 1.16
CA SER A 197 -15.25 -10.48 1.51
C SER A 197 -15.33 -11.11 2.88
N MET A 198 -14.64 -12.24 3.03
CA MET A 198 -14.48 -12.95 4.30
C MET A 198 -12.99 -13.23 4.49
N ARG A 199 -12.47 -12.90 5.66
CA ARG A 199 -11.06 -13.11 6.01
C ARG A 199 -10.98 -13.77 7.38
N PHE A 200 -10.20 -14.83 7.48
CA PHE A 200 -9.82 -15.46 8.76
C PHE A 200 -8.53 -14.82 9.28
N PHE A 201 -8.39 -14.74 10.62
CA PHE A 201 -7.20 -14.19 11.32
C PHE A 201 -6.35 -15.32 11.87
#